data_4cbde0b17d2185aed7cfb7ecbdd624fb
#
_entry.id   4cbde0b17d2185aed7cfb7ecbdd624fb
#
_cell.length_a   1.000
_cell.length_b   1.000
_cell.length_c   1.000
_cell.angle_alpha   90.00
_cell.angle_beta   90.00
_cell.angle_gamma   90.00
#
_symmetry.space_group_name_H-M   'P 1'
#
loop_
_entity.id
_entity.type
_entity.pdbx_description
1 polymer ?
#
loop_
_entity_poly.entity_id
_entity_poly.type
_entity_poly.pdbx_seq_one_letter_code
_entity_poly.pdbx_strand_id
1 'polypeptide(L)'
;DPMFKILQETYAHLNIITAVRSTFDYPGAYTLLLFPAAPMLAALIVTGIGYGRSGFRELLSRCAPWRSPVSWRQGVTVIAVCFLAFFALTGIMWVQTYLYAPPGTLDRTFLRYGSDPVAIYMMLAASLLLSPGPLLEELGWRGFALPQLLKKFDPLAAAVILGLMWWAWHLPRDLPTLFSGEPGAAWGVIVKQFVIIPGFIASTIIAVFVCNKLGGSMWGGVLIHAIHNELGVNVTAEWAPTVAGLGWRPWDLVEFAVAIGLVLICGR
;
A
#
# COMPACT_ATOMS: atom_id res chain seq x y z
N ASP A 1 -12.95 -3.55 -12.03
CA ASP A 1 -12.53 -4.59 -12.95
C ASP A 1 -13.36 -5.86 -12.68
N PRO A 2 -14.14 -6.37 -13.67
CA PRO A 2 -14.96 -7.58 -13.50
C PRO A 2 -14.14 -8.79 -13.04
N MET A 3 -12.93 -8.94 -13.52
CA MET A 3 -12.04 -10.04 -13.14
C MET A 3 -11.65 -9.96 -11.68
N PHE A 4 -11.37 -8.75 -11.16
CA PHE A 4 -11.05 -8.56 -9.75
C PHE A 4 -12.22 -8.96 -8.85
N LYS A 5 -13.46 -8.66 -9.25
CA LYS A 5 -14.67 -9.08 -8.55
C LYS A 5 -14.82 -10.60 -8.53
N ILE A 6 -14.65 -11.27 -9.68
CA ILE A 6 -14.68 -12.74 -9.79
C ILE A 6 -13.65 -13.36 -8.85
N LEU A 7 -12.43 -12.81 -8.80
CA LEU A 7 -11.37 -13.33 -7.96
C LEU A 7 -11.64 -13.10 -6.47
N GLN A 8 -12.24 -11.97 -6.10
CA GLN A 8 -12.66 -11.73 -4.71
C GLN A 8 -13.78 -12.67 -4.27
N GLU A 9 -14.68 -13.06 -5.18
CA GLU A 9 -15.75 -14.02 -4.90
C GLU A 9 -15.20 -15.46 -4.83
N THR A 10 -14.18 -15.78 -5.64
CA THR A 10 -13.59 -17.14 -5.69
C THR A 10 -12.57 -17.38 -4.57
N TYR A 11 -11.79 -16.36 -4.23
CA TYR A 11 -10.76 -16.43 -3.20
C TYR A 11 -11.13 -15.48 -2.07
N ALA A 12 -11.33 -16.01 -0.87
CA ALA A 12 -11.72 -15.24 0.33
C ALA A 12 -10.77 -14.07 0.61
N HIS A 13 -9.49 -14.22 0.25
CA HIS A 13 -8.47 -13.17 0.34
C HIS A 13 -7.48 -13.26 -0.81
N LEU A 14 -7.28 -12.16 -1.54
CA LEU A 14 -6.29 -12.09 -2.61
C LEU A 14 -4.91 -11.76 -2.01
N ASN A 15 -4.04 -12.75 -1.96
CA ASN A 15 -2.62 -12.62 -1.63
C ASN A 15 -1.76 -13.07 -2.82
N ILE A 16 -0.43 -12.94 -2.72
CA ILE A 16 0.48 -13.28 -3.84
C ILE A 16 0.33 -14.74 -4.28
N ILE A 17 0.04 -15.66 -3.36
CA ILE A 17 -0.11 -17.09 -3.65
C ILE A 17 -1.40 -17.32 -4.43
N THR A 18 -2.52 -16.78 -3.95
CA THR A 18 -3.81 -16.88 -4.64
C THR A 18 -3.82 -16.10 -5.95
N ALA A 19 -3.13 -14.96 -6.02
CA ALA A 19 -2.97 -14.20 -7.26
C ALA A 19 -2.18 -15.00 -8.32
N VAL A 20 -1.10 -15.68 -7.95
CA VAL A 20 -0.36 -16.57 -8.85
C VAL A 20 -1.23 -17.73 -9.27
N ARG A 21 -1.91 -18.40 -8.34
CA ARG A 21 -2.81 -19.51 -8.63
C ARG A 21 -3.92 -19.09 -9.62
N SER A 22 -4.50 -17.93 -9.41
CA SER A 22 -5.59 -17.44 -10.27
C SER A 22 -5.19 -17.28 -11.74
N THR A 23 -3.90 -17.11 -12.05
CA THR A 23 -3.44 -17.04 -13.45
C THR A 23 -3.58 -18.36 -14.19
N PHE A 24 -3.60 -19.49 -13.48
CA PHE A 24 -3.84 -20.82 -14.07
C PHE A 24 -5.33 -21.08 -14.27
N ASP A 25 -6.18 -20.61 -13.35
CA ASP A 25 -7.62 -20.81 -13.40
C ASP A 25 -8.28 -19.79 -14.36
N TYR A 26 -7.74 -18.57 -14.41
CA TYR A 26 -8.24 -17.44 -15.21
C TYR A 26 -7.07 -16.75 -15.93
N PRO A 27 -6.80 -17.06 -17.20
CA PRO A 27 -5.64 -16.50 -17.91
C PRO A 27 -5.55 -14.97 -17.92
N GLY A 28 -6.69 -14.24 -17.86
CA GLY A 28 -6.70 -12.78 -17.75
C GLY A 28 -6.20 -12.23 -16.42
N ALA A 29 -6.11 -13.07 -15.39
CA ALA A 29 -5.68 -12.66 -14.06
C ALA A 29 -4.19 -12.30 -13.97
N TYR A 30 -3.37 -12.64 -14.97
CA TYR A 30 -1.96 -12.22 -15.02
C TYR A 30 -1.79 -10.70 -14.92
N THR A 31 -2.78 -9.91 -15.33
CA THR A 31 -2.76 -8.44 -15.22
C THR A 31 -2.68 -7.97 -13.78
N LEU A 32 -3.22 -8.76 -12.83
CA LEU A 32 -3.13 -8.48 -11.39
C LEU A 32 -1.69 -8.61 -10.85
N LEU A 33 -0.84 -9.32 -11.54
CA LEU A 33 0.57 -9.47 -11.21
C LEU A 33 1.44 -8.53 -12.03
N LEU A 34 1.18 -8.38 -13.32
CA LEU A 34 2.01 -7.58 -14.23
C LEU A 34 1.95 -6.09 -13.91
N PHE A 35 0.77 -5.56 -13.60
CA PHE A 35 0.65 -4.14 -13.26
C PHE A 35 1.49 -3.79 -12.03
N PRO A 36 1.30 -4.40 -10.85
CA PRO A 36 2.13 -4.10 -9.68
C PRO A 36 3.60 -4.54 -9.84
N ALA A 37 3.92 -5.50 -10.71
CA ALA A 37 5.29 -5.92 -10.94
C ALA A 37 6.09 -4.93 -11.81
N ALA A 38 5.46 -4.04 -12.55
CA ALA A 38 6.17 -3.18 -13.48
C ALA A 38 7.21 -2.26 -12.82
N PRO A 39 7.01 -1.63 -11.63
CA PRO A 39 8.06 -0.91 -10.94
C PRO A 39 9.26 -1.78 -10.56
N MET A 40 9.01 -3.01 -10.10
CA MET A 40 10.08 -3.98 -9.81
C MET A 40 10.83 -4.37 -11.06
N LEU A 41 10.14 -4.71 -12.14
CA LEU A 41 10.76 -5.08 -13.42
C LEU A 41 11.60 -3.93 -13.97
N ALA A 42 11.09 -2.70 -13.94
CA ALA A 42 11.84 -1.51 -14.33
C ALA A 42 13.12 -1.34 -13.49
N ALA A 43 13.02 -1.51 -12.16
CA ALA A 43 14.19 -1.45 -11.28
C ALA A 43 15.23 -2.52 -11.62
N LEU A 44 14.80 -3.76 -11.89
CA LEU A 44 15.70 -4.85 -12.27
C LEU A 44 16.39 -4.56 -13.62
N ILE A 45 15.65 -4.11 -14.62
CA ILE A 45 16.19 -3.77 -15.95
C ILE A 45 17.19 -2.62 -15.85
N VAL A 46 16.80 -1.51 -15.21
CA VAL A 46 17.69 -0.33 -15.07
C VAL A 46 18.93 -0.69 -14.25
N THR A 47 18.77 -1.49 -13.20
CA THR A 47 19.92 -1.96 -12.40
C THR A 47 20.86 -2.83 -13.24
N GLY A 48 20.31 -3.75 -14.04
CA GLY A 48 21.11 -4.61 -14.93
C GLY A 48 21.93 -3.84 -15.93
N ILE A 49 21.29 -2.87 -16.59
CA ILE A 49 21.94 -2.06 -17.64
C ILE A 49 22.93 -1.04 -17.04
N GLY A 50 22.52 -0.34 -15.97
CA GLY A 50 23.29 0.80 -15.47
C GLY A 50 24.29 0.50 -14.37
N TYR A 51 24.07 -0.56 -13.58
CA TYR A 51 24.84 -0.82 -12.35
C TYR A 51 25.45 -2.25 -12.27
N GLY A 52 25.07 -3.14 -13.17
CA GLY A 52 25.61 -4.50 -13.27
C GLY A 52 25.44 -5.33 -11.98
N ARG A 53 26.37 -6.28 -11.76
CA ARG A 53 26.30 -7.22 -10.62
C ARG A 53 26.33 -6.56 -9.24
N SER A 54 27.09 -5.47 -9.08
CA SER A 54 27.16 -4.73 -7.80
C SER A 54 25.83 -4.06 -7.48
N GLY A 55 25.18 -3.46 -8.49
CA GLY A 55 23.86 -2.88 -8.35
C GLY A 55 22.80 -3.90 -7.98
N PHE A 56 22.83 -5.09 -8.61
CA PHE A 56 21.92 -6.17 -8.25
C PHE A 56 22.10 -6.64 -6.81
N ARG A 57 23.36 -6.80 -6.35
CA ARG A 57 23.63 -7.17 -4.95
C ARG A 57 23.07 -6.13 -3.99
N GLU A 58 23.27 -4.86 -4.27
CA GLU A 58 22.73 -3.77 -3.45
C GLU A 58 21.19 -3.75 -3.49
N LEU A 59 20.55 -3.86 -4.65
CA LEU A 59 19.10 -3.91 -4.79
C LEU A 59 18.50 -5.09 -4.01
N LEU A 60 19.02 -6.29 -4.21
CA LEU A 60 18.54 -7.50 -3.52
C LEU A 60 18.81 -7.47 -2.01
N SER A 61 19.88 -6.79 -1.56
CA SER A 61 20.10 -6.61 -0.12
C SER A 61 18.99 -5.86 0.58
N ARG A 62 18.22 -5.04 -0.16
CA ARG A 62 17.05 -4.30 0.37
C ARG A 62 15.83 -5.17 0.60
N CYS A 63 15.83 -6.42 0.09
CA CYS A 63 14.80 -7.41 0.40
C CYS A 63 14.96 -8.02 1.81
N ALA A 64 16.08 -7.80 2.50
CA ALA A 64 16.22 -8.22 3.89
C ALA A 64 15.22 -7.44 4.77
N PRO A 65 14.60 -8.07 5.79
CA PRO A 65 13.62 -7.41 6.66
C PRO A 65 14.15 -6.13 7.32
N TRP A 66 15.44 -6.11 7.64
CA TRP A 66 16.22 -4.93 8.05
C TRP A 66 17.67 -5.09 7.62
N ARG A 67 18.41 -3.99 7.61
CA ARG A 67 19.80 -3.94 7.15
C ARG A 67 20.71 -3.31 8.21
N SER A 68 22.00 -3.67 8.19
CA SER A 68 23.01 -2.99 9.01
C SER A 68 22.96 -1.46 8.82
N PRO A 69 23.11 -0.66 9.89
CA PRO A 69 23.51 -1.05 11.26
C PRO A 69 22.36 -1.44 12.21
N VAL A 70 21.13 -1.64 11.71
CA VAL A 70 19.96 -1.96 12.53
C VAL A 70 20.12 -3.33 13.17
N SER A 71 20.07 -3.39 14.50
CA SER A 71 20.10 -4.65 15.24
C SER A 71 18.80 -5.44 15.05
N TRP A 72 18.86 -6.76 15.29
CA TRP A 72 17.69 -7.62 15.19
C TRP A 72 16.54 -7.15 16.12
N ARG A 73 16.88 -6.69 17.34
CA ARG A 73 15.88 -6.18 18.29
C ARG A 73 15.17 -4.94 17.74
N GLN A 74 15.94 -3.99 17.21
CA GLN A 74 15.37 -2.79 16.59
C GLN A 74 14.49 -3.14 15.38
N GLY A 75 14.97 -4.01 14.48
CA GLY A 75 14.22 -4.46 13.32
C GLY A 75 12.88 -5.11 13.70
N VAL A 76 12.93 -6.08 14.63
CA VAL A 76 11.73 -6.75 15.14
C VAL A 76 10.78 -5.75 15.82
N THR A 77 11.30 -4.82 16.61
CA THR A 77 10.46 -3.79 17.27
C THR A 77 9.74 -2.92 16.25
N VAL A 78 10.43 -2.45 15.20
CA VAL A 78 9.79 -1.61 14.16
C VAL A 78 8.68 -2.39 13.46
N ILE A 79 8.94 -3.64 13.05
CA ILE A 79 7.94 -4.50 12.40
C ILE A 79 6.76 -4.75 13.35
N ALA A 80 7.02 -5.09 14.61
CA ALA A 80 5.97 -5.34 15.60
C ALA A 80 5.11 -4.09 15.84
N VAL A 81 5.70 -2.89 15.88
CA VAL A 81 4.95 -1.63 15.98
C VAL A 81 4.02 -1.44 14.79
N CYS A 82 4.47 -1.73 13.56
CA CYS A 82 3.60 -1.66 12.38
C CYS A 82 2.41 -2.64 12.49
N PHE A 83 2.65 -3.87 12.91
CA PHE A 83 1.57 -4.85 13.14
C PHE A 83 0.60 -4.41 14.24
N LEU A 84 1.12 -3.95 15.38
CA LEU A 84 0.29 -3.47 16.49
C LEU A 84 -0.56 -2.25 16.07
N ALA A 85 0.04 -1.30 15.34
CA ALA A 85 -0.68 -0.15 14.82
C ALA A 85 -1.80 -0.59 13.85
N PHE A 86 -1.51 -1.54 12.94
CA PHE A 86 -2.50 -2.06 12.01
C PHE A 86 -3.67 -2.73 12.75
N PHE A 87 -3.40 -3.63 13.69
CA PHE A 87 -4.48 -4.31 14.44
C PHE A 87 -5.27 -3.34 15.32
N ALA A 88 -4.60 -2.38 15.97
CA ALA A 88 -5.28 -1.35 16.76
C ALA A 88 -6.22 -0.49 15.90
N LEU A 89 -5.73 -0.04 14.75
CA LEU A 89 -6.52 0.78 13.81
C LEU A 89 -7.68 -0.04 13.22
N THR A 90 -7.44 -1.29 12.82
CA THR A 90 -8.50 -2.21 12.36
C THR A 90 -9.57 -2.38 13.44
N GLY A 91 -9.17 -2.60 14.69
CA GLY A 91 -10.11 -2.71 15.81
C GLY A 91 -10.93 -1.43 16.02
N ILE A 92 -10.30 -0.26 15.98
CA ILE A 92 -10.98 1.03 16.07
C ILE A 92 -11.99 1.18 14.93
N MET A 93 -11.61 0.86 13.71
CA MET A 93 -12.49 0.96 12.54
C MET A 93 -13.67 -0.02 12.63
N TRP A 94 -13.47 -1.21 13.17
CA TRP A 94 -14.57 -2.15 13.40
C TRP A 94 -15.53 -1.69 14.50
N VAL A 95 -15.00 -1.09 15.57
CA VAL A 95 -15.85 -0.46 16.60
C VAL A 95 -16.67 0.69 16.01
N GLN A 96 -16.06 1.54 15.20
CA GLN A 96 -16.77 2.61 14.48
C GLN A 96 -17.84 2.04 13.54
N THR A 97 -17.52 0.97 12.80
CA THR A 97 -18.47 0.26 11.94
C THR A 97 -19.67 -0.25 12.75
N TYR A 98 -19.41 -0.87 13.88
CA TYR A 98 -20.46 -1.38 14.78
C TYR A 98 -21.38 -0.26 15.29
N LEU A 99 -20.81 0.89 15.65
CA LEU A 99 -21.55 1.99 16.25
C LEU A 99 -22.34 2.85 15.24
N TYR A 100 -21.82 3.01 14.02
CA TYR A 100 -22.31 4.04 13.09
C TYR A 100 -22.73 3.52 11.73
N ALA A 101 -22.36 2.29 11.35
CA ALA A 101 -22.76 1.72 10.07
C ALA A 101 -24.18 1.15 10.10
N PRO A 102 -24.82 0.99 8.94
CA PRO A 102 -26.09 0.28 8.86
C PRO A 102 -26.00 -1.13 9.48
N PRO A 103 -27.08 -1.61 10.14
CA PRO A 103 -27.12 -2.96 10.71
C PRO A 103 -26.68 -4.03 9.70
N GLY A 104 -25.91 -5.02 10.17
CA GLY A 104 -25.42 -6.11 9.35
C GLY A 104 -24.17 -5.78 8.49
N THR A 105 -23.61 -4.56 8.58
CA THR A 105 -22.39 -4.20 7.84
C THR A 105 -21.18 -5.00 8.32
N LEU A 106 -21.01 -5.15 9.65
CA LEU A 106 -19.95 -5.99 10.21
C LEU A 106 -20.12 -7.46 9.85
N ASP A 107 -21.35 -7.95 9.86
CA ASP A 107 -21.63 -9.34 9.51
C ASP A 107 -21.17 -9.64 8.07
N ARG A 108 -21.42 -8.71 7.13
CA ARG A 108 -20.91 -8.81 5.75
C ARG A 108 -19.38 -8.76 5.68
N THR A 109 -18.77 -7.95 6.51
CA THR A 109 -17.30 -7.88 6.60
C THR A 109 -16.74 -9.20 7.14
N PHE A 110 -17.34 -9.76 8.21
CA PHE A 110 -16.91 -11.03 8.78
C PHE A 110 -17.24 -12.24 7.89
N LEU A 111 -18.35 -12.22 7.15
CA LEU A 111 -18.64 -13.26 6.15
C LEU A 111 -17.52 -13.39 5.11
N ARG A 112 -16.85 -12.29 4.77
CA ARG A 112 -15.70 -12.28 3.86
C ARG A 112 -14.48 -12.98 4.45
N TYR A 113 -14.25 -12.85 5.77
CA TYR A 113 -13.08 -13.39 6.46
C TYR A 113 -13.37 -14.69 7.22
N GLY A 114 -14.61 -15.15 7.25
CA GLY A 114 -15.05 -16.29 8.07
C GLY A 114 -15.47 -15.86 9.47
N SER A 115 -15.92 -16.85 10.27
CA SER A 115 -16.40 -16.61 11.65
C SER A 115 -15.36 -16.95 12.73
N ASP A 116 -14.22 -17.52 12.35
CA ASP A 116 -13.13 -17.85 13.27
C ASP A 116 -12.22 -16.63 13.50
N PRO A 117 -12.18 -16.04 14.72
CA PRO A 117 -11.34 -14.89 15.01
C PRO A 117 -9.85 -15.15 14.73
N VAL A 118 -9.35 -16.36 14.99
CA VAL A 118 -7.95 -16.71 14.76
C VAL A 118 -7.65 -16.68 13.26
N ALA A 119 -8.53 -17.27 12.45
CA ALA A 119 -8.39 -17.22 10.99
C ALA A 119 -8.42 -15.79 10.46
N ILE A 120 -9.31 -14.94 10.99
CA ILE A 120 -9.38 -13.51 10.63
C ILE A 120 -8.04 -12.81 10.93
N TYR A 121 -7.52 -12.95 12.15
CA TYR A 121 -6.23 -12.32 12.52
C TYR A 121 -5.07 -12.85 11.69
N MET A 122 -5.02 -14.14 11.41
CA MET A 122 -3.98 -14.74 10.56
C MET A 122 -4.07 -14.24 9.12
N MET A 123 -5.26 -14.08 8.57
CA MET A 123 -5.45 -13.52 7.23
C MET A 123 -5.03 -12.05 7.17
N LEU A 124 -5.41 -11.24 8.16
CA LEU A 124 -5.01 -9.84 8.26
C LEU A 124 -3.48 -9.70 8.42
N ALA A 125 -2.86 -10.54 9.25
CA ALA A 125 -1.41 -10.57 9.38
C ALA A 125 -0.73 -10.99 8.06
N ALA A 126 -1.29 -11.98 7.36
CA ALA A 126 -0.79 -12.42 6.06
C ALA A 126 -0.94 -11.32 4.99
N SER A 127 -1.98 -10.50 5.04
CA SER A 127 -2.17 -9.41 4.07
C SER A 127 -1.05 -8.38 4.13
N LEU A 128 -0.52 -8.08 5.32
CA LEU A 128 0.61 -7.16 5.46
C LEU A 128 1.91 -7.69 4.83
N LEU A 129 2.07 -8.99 4.74
CA LEU A 129 3.29 -9.64 4.24
C LEU A 129 3.15 -10.17 2.82
N LEU A 130 1.94 -10.54 2.40
CA LEU A 130 1.69 -11.29 1.17
C LEU A 130 0.80 -10.55 0.17
N SER A 131 0.46 -9.29 0.40
CA SER A 131 -0.28 -8.49 -0.57
C SER A 131 0.52 -8.30 -1.87
N PRO A 132 -0.06 -8.63 -3.05
CA PRO A 132 0.67 -8.60 -4.33
C PRO A 132 1.21 -7.21 -4.68
N GLY A 133 0.40 -6.16 -4.52
CA GLY A 133 0.80 -4.78 -4.82
C GLY A 133 2.07 -4.39 -4.03
N PRO A 134 2.02 -4.33 -2.70
CA PRO A 134 3.18 -4.00 -1.88
C PRO A 134 4.42 -4.85 -2.17
N LEU A 135 4.27 -6.16 -2.29
CA LEU A 135 5.44 -7.04 -2.55
C LEU A 135 6.10 -6.78 -3.89
N LEU A 136 5.30 -6.53 -4.93
CA LEU A 136 5.82 -6.38 -6.29
C LEU A 136 6.22 -4.92 -6.60
N GLU A 137 5.58 -3.94 -5.98
CA GLU A 137 5.89 -2.54 -6.24
C GLU A 137 7.09 -2.03 -5.45
N GLU A 138 7.24 -2.45 -4.18
CA GLU A 138 8.14 -1.78 -3.25
C GLU A 138 9.62 -2.00 -3.52
N LEU A 139 10.02 -3.08 -4.19
CA LEU A 139 11.38 -3.22 -4.67
C LEU A 139 11.72 -2.12 -5.70
N GLY A 140 10.75 -1.74 -6.54
CA GLY A 140 10.88 -0.62 -7.47
C GLY A 140 10.90 0.72 -6.75
N TRP A 141 9.91 0.98 -5.92
CA TRP A 141 9.74 2.29 -5.29
C TRP A 141 10.76 2.54 -4.17
N ARG A 142 10.76 1.69 -3.12
CA ARG A 142 11.61 1.91 -1.94
C ARG A 142 12.93 1.19 -2.03
N GLY A 143 13.02 0.11 -2.81
CA GLY A 143 14.28 -0.58 -3.08
C GLY A 143 15.17 0.14 -4.08
N PHE A 144 14.62 0.75 -5.13
CA PHE A 144 15.39 1.40 -6.21
C PHE A 144 15.20 2.92 -6.24
N ALA A 145 13.99 3.43 -6.47
CA ALA A 145 13.75 4.85 -6.74
C ALA A 145 14.10 5.73 -5.52
N LEU A 146 13.64 5.36 -4.31
CA LEU A 146 13.94 6.13 -3.09
C LEU A 146 15.44 6.35 -2.86
N PRO A 147 16.31 5.31 -2.90
CA PRO A 147 17.75 5.52 -2.76
C PRO A 147 18.36 6.45 -3.81
N GLN A 148 17.83 6.47 -5.03
CA GLN A 148 18.32 7.40 -6.06
C GLN A 148 17.88 8.84 -5.78
N LEU A 149 16.67 9.05 -5.30
CA LEU A 149 16.17 10.36 -4.89
C LEU A 149 16.96 10.91 -3.69
N LEU A 150 17.23 10.08 -2.68
CA LEU A 150 18.01 10.47 -1.49
C LEU A 150 19.47 10.86 -1.77
N LYS A 151 20.00 10.57 -2.96
CA LYS A 151 21.31 11.09 -3.38
C LYS A 151 21.28 12.58 -3.76
N LYS A 152 20.09 13.12 -4.06
CA LYS A 152 19.91 14.47 -4.61
C LYS A 152 19.03 15.36 -3.76
N PHE A 153 18.14 14.77 -2.97
CA PHE A 153 17.11 15.46 -2.21
C PHE A 153 17.16 15.04 -0.74
N ASP A 154 16.74 15.92 0.14
CA ASP A 154 16.48 15.55 1.54
C ASP A 154 15.31 14.53 1.64
N PRO A 155 15.15 13.86 2.78
CA PRO A 155 14.16 12.80 2.92
C PRO A 155 12.72 13.24 2.67
N LEU A 156 12.36 14.48 3.04
CA LEU A 156 11.00 14.98 2.83
C LEU A 156 10.73 15.25 1.35
N ALA A 157 11.64 15.96 0.68
CA ALA A 157 11.53 16.22 -0.76
C ALA A 157 11.53 14.90 -1.55
N ALA A 158 12.40 13.93 -1.19
CA ALA A 158 12.41 12.60 -1.79
C ALA A 158 11.08 11.87 -1.60
N ALA A 159 10.46 11.96 -0.40
CA ALA A 159 9.17 11.35 -0.11
C ALA A 159 8.04 11.99 -0.93
N VAL A 160 8.01 13.33 -1.03
CA VAL A 160 7.00 14.04 -1.83
C VAL A 160 7.11 13.67 -3.31
N ILE A 161 8.33 13.72 -3.87
CA ILE A 161 8.57 13.34 -5.28
C ILE A 161 8.15 11.90 -5.52
N LEU A 162 8.55 10.98 -4.64
CA LEU A 162 8.21 9.57 -4.79
C LEU A 162 6.70 9.32 -4.63
N GLY A 163 6.03 10.03 -3.73
CA GLY A 163 4.57 9.96 -3.56
C GLY A 163 3.83 10.42 -4.82
N LEU A 164 4.31 11.50 -5.45
CA LEU A 164 3.77 11.97 -6.74
C LEU A 164 4.05 10.98 -7.88
N MET A 165 5.23 10.36 -7.93
CA MET A 165 5.53 9.31 -8.91
C MET A 165 4.62 8.09 -8.71
N TRP A 166 4.40 7.68 -7.47
CA TRP A 166 3.54 6.55 -7.15
C TRP A 166 2.07 6.85 -7.48
N TRP A 167 1.58 8.06 -7.17
CA TRP A 167 0.28 8.53 -7.63
C TRP A 167 0.17 8.50 -9.16
N ALA A 168 1.13 9.09 -9.88
CA ALA A 168 1.11 9.15 -11.34
C ALA A 168 1.09 7.75 -11.99
N TRP A 169 1.74 6.76 -11.35
CA TRP A 169 1.69 5.36 -11.74
C TRP A 169 0.26 4.79 -11.76
N HIS A 170 -0.64 5.31 -10.93
CA HIS A 170 -2.02 4.84 -10.87
C HIS A 170 -2.94 5.51 -11.89
N LEU A 171 -2.53 6.60 -12.55
CA LEU A 171 -3.37 7.33 -13.53
C LEU A 171 -3.90 6.45 -14.66
N PRO A 172 -3.14 5.51 -15.24
CA PRO A 172 -3.65 4.65 -16.31
C PRO A 172 -4.91 3.87 -15.95
N ARG A 173 -5.14 3.58 -14.67
CA ARG A 173 -6.33 2.88 -14.18
C ARG A 173 -7.61 3.70 -14.34
N ASP A 174 -7.51 5.02 -14.38
CA ASP A 174 -8.64 5.94 -14.48
C ASP A 174 -8.91 6.39 -15.94
N LEU A 175 -8.00 6.08 -16.89
CA LEU A 175 -8.18 6.46 -18.30
C LEU A 175 -9.47 5.92 -18.93
N PRO A 176 -9.91 4.67 -18.70
CA PRO A 176 -11.17 4.18 -19.25
C PRO A 176 -12.36 5.03 -18.79
N THR A 177 -12.40 5.43 -17.52
CA THR A 177 -13.46 6.30 -16.98
C THR A 177 -13.34 7.73 -17.54
N LEU A 178 -12.12 8.27 -17.63
CA LEU A 178 -11.85 9.60 -18.16
C LEU A 178 -12.36 9.77 -19.60
N PHE A 179 -12.21 8.72 -20.41
CA PHE A 179 -12.58 8.70 -21.83
C PHE A 179 -13.88 7.93 -22.12
N SER A 180 -14.68 7.62 -21.10
CA SER A 180 -15.94 6.85 -21.26
C SER A 180 -17.01 7.58 -22.06
N GLY A 181 -16.96 8.92 -22.14
CA GLY A 181 -18.02 9.74 -22.71
C GLY A 181 -19.23 9.94 -21.78
N GLU A 182 -19.26 9.32 -20.60
CA GLU A 182 -20.34 9.47 -19.63
C GLU A 182 -20.37 10.89 -19.03
N PRO A 183 -21.56 11.52 -18.93
CA PRO A 183 -21.68 12.86 -18.36
C PRO A 183 -21.05 12.95 -16.96
N GLY A 184 -20.14 13.89 -16.78
CA GLY A 184 -19.46 14.14 -15.50
C GLY A 184 -18.32 13.18 -15.15
N ALA A 185 -18.09 12.09 -15.89
CA ALA A 185 -17.06 11.11 -15.61
C ALA A 185 -15.66 11.72 -15.60
N ALA A 186 -15.32 12.52 -16.61
CA ALA A 186 -14.04 13.21 -16.69
C ALA A 186 -13.81 14.15 -15.48
N TRP A 187 -14.82 14.93 -15.11
CA TRP A 187 -14.75 15.80 -13.94
C TRP A 187 -14.57 14.98 -12.64
N GLY A 188 -15.33 13.90 -12.50
CA GLY A 188 -15.19 12.98 -11.36
C GLY A 188 -13.79 12.42 -11.22
N VAL A 189 -13.14 12.00 -12.33
CA VAL A 189 -11.75 11.55 -12.34
C VAL A 189 -10.81 12.68 -11.91
N ILE A 190 -10.97 13.89 -12.46
CA ILE A 190 -10.10 15.03 -12.11
C ILE A 190 -10.21 15.34 -10.61
N VAL A 191 -11.42 15.47 -10.07
CA VAL A 191 -11.65 15.73 -8.64
C VAL A 191 -11.03 14.63 -7.79
N LYS A 192 -11.24 13.36 -8.16
CA LYS A 192 -10.62 12.21 -7.48
C LYS A 192 -9.10 12.36 -7.38
N GLN A 193 -8.41 12.77 -8.46
CA GLN A 193 -6.94 12.91 -8.41
C GLN A 193 -6.50 13.91 -7.34
N PHE A 194 -7.14 15.07 -7.25
CA PHE A 194 -6.82 16.05 -6.21
C PHE A 194 -7.08 15.54 -4.79
N VAL A 195 -8.06 14.68 -4.62
CA VAL A 195 -8.38 14.08 -3.31
C VAL A 195 -7.35 13.05 -2.89
N ILE A 196 -6.88 12.19 -3.81
CA ILE A 196 -5.99 11.07 -3.46
C ILE A 196 -4.50 11.45 -3.39
N ILE A 197 -4.04 12.51 -4.08
CA ILE A 197 -2.64 12.93 -4.06
C ILE A 197 -2.08 13.11 -2.63
N PRO A 198 -2.75 13.83 -1.71
CA PRO A 198 -2.26 13.97 -0.34
C PRO A 198 -2.06 12.63 0.38
N GLY A 199 -2.92 11.64 0.15
CA GLY A 199 -2.81 10.29 0.70
C GLY A 199 -1.54 9.58 0.22
N PHE A 200 -1.25 9.62 -1.08
CA PHE A 200 -0.02 9.06 -1.65
C PHE A 200 1.24 9.69 -1.07
N ILE A 201 1.22 11.01 -0.87
CA ILE A 201 2.35 11.73 -0.25
C ILE A 201 2.49 11.36 1.22
N ALA A 202 1.40 11.37 2.00
CA ALA A 202 1.41 11.05 3.42
C ALA A 202 1.90 9.61 3.67
N SER A 203 1.32 8.63 2.95
CA SER A 203 1.75 7.23 3.01
C SER A 203 3.23 7.07 2.66
N THR A 204 3.72 7.81 1.65
CA THR A 204 5.13 7.76 1.26
C THR A 204 6.04 8.37 2.33
N ILE A 205 5.66 9.46 2.99
CA ILE A 205 6.42 10.04 4.11
C ILE A 205 6.58 9.00 5.24
N ILE A 206 5.48 8.35 5.62
CA ILE A 206 5.50 7.31 6.65
C ILE A 206 6.38 6.12 6.21
N ALA A 207 6.23 5.67 4.96
CA ALA A 207 7.02 4.56 4.42
C ALA A 207 8.52 4.88 4.40
N VAL A 208 8.93 6.09 4.00
CA VAL A 208 10.32 6.54 4.02
C VAL A 208 10.87 6.53 5.45
N PHE A 209 10.10 7.02 6.43
CA PHE A 209 10.49 6.96 7.83
C PHE A 209 10.72 5.52 8.30
N VAL A 210 9.79 4.61 8.02
CA VAL A 210 9.92 3.19 8.42
C VAL A 210 11.07 2.50 7.69
N CYS A 211 11.25 2.75 6.38
CA CYS A 211 12.41 2.26 5.63
C CYS A 211 13.73 2.69 6.28
N ASN A 212 13.85 3.95 6.69
CA ASN A 212 15.03 4.46 7.36
C ASN A 212 15.27 3.77 8.71
N LYS A 213 14.20 3.51 9.50
CA LYS A 213 14.29 2.76 10.76
C LYS A 213 14.70 1.28 10.56
N LEU A 214 14.47 0.73 9.37
CA LEU A 214 14.87 -0.61 8.96
C LEU A 214 16.21 -0.64 8.17
N GLY A 215 17.00 0.44 8.22
CA GLY A 215 18.31 0.52 7.53
C GLY A 215 18.20 0.60 6.00
N GLY A 216 17.11 1.13 5.48
CA GLY A 216 16.84 1.24 4.04
C GLY A 216 16.30 -0.05 3.42
N SER A 217 15.71 -0.93 4.22
CA SER A 217 14.98 -2.10 3.74
C SER A 217 13.68 -1.68 3.03
N MET A 218 13.32 -2.36 1.95
CA MET A 218 12.04 -2.15 1.27
C MET A 218 10.83 -2.57 2.12
N TRP A 219 11.02 -3.39 3.16
CA TRP A 219 9.95 -3.88 4.02
C TRP A 219 9.24 -2.76 4.78
N GLY A 220 9.90 -1.62 5.01
CA GLY A 220 9.21 -0.43 5.51
C GLY A 220 8.12 0.05 4.55
N GLY A 221 8.43 0.06 3.25
CA GLY A 221 7.46 0.34 2.20
C GLY A 221 6.36 -0.72 2.12
N VAL A 222 6.73 -2.01 2.08
CA VAL A 222 5.77 -3.13 2.02
C VAL A 222 4.73 -3.05 3.14
N LEU A 223 5.17 -2.85 4.39
CA LEU A 223 4.27 -2.78 5.54
C LEU A 223 3.33 -1.57 5.47
N ILE A 224 3.85 -0.37 5.21
CA ILE A 224 3.03 0.84 5.17
C ILE A 224 2.07 0.83 3.97
N HIS A 225 2.53 0.38 2.80
CA HIS A 225 1.69 0.23 1.62
C HIS A 225 0.58 -0.82 1.85
N ALA A 226 0.90 -1.95 2.48
CA ALA A 226 -0.11 -2.95 2.82
C ALA A 226 -1.13 -2.42 3.84
N ILE A 227 -0.68 -1.70 4.88
CA ILE A 227 -1.57 -1.03 5.85
C ILE A 227 -2.50 -0.05 5.13
N HIS A 228 -1.96 0.79 4.25
CA HIS A 228 -2.74 1.74 3.46
C HIS A 228 -3.83 1.03 2.65
N ASN A 229 -3.47 -0.02 1.93
CA ASN A 229 -4.41 -0.79 1.12
C ASN A 229 -5.49 -1.49 1.97
N GLU A 230 -5.10 -2.15 3.05
CA GLU A 230 -6.05 -2.90 3.89
C GLU A 230 -7.02 -1.95 4.62
N LEU A 231 -6.54 -0.90 5.25
CA LEU A 231 -7.38 0.04 5.98
C LEU A 231 -8.19 0.94 5.03
N GLY A 232 -7.61 1.38 3.93
CA GLY A 232 -8.27 2.25 2.96
C GLY A 232 -9.31 1.55 2.09
N VAL A 233 -9.12 0.28 1.76
CA VAL A 233 -9.96 -0.44 0.80
C VAL A 233 -10.81 -1.52 1.46
N ASN A 234 -10.23 -2.32 2.35
CA ASN A 234 -10.88 -3.55 2.81
C ASN A 234 -11.70 -3.39 4.09
N VAL A 235 -11.29 -2.50 4.99
CA VAL A 235 -11.94 -2.37 6.32
C VAL A 235 -13.04 -1.31 6.33
N THR A 236 -12.97 -0.28 5.49
CA THR A 236 -13.87 0.89 5.56
C THR A 236 -14.63 1.20 4.29
N ALA A 237 -14.48 0.40 3.23
CA ALA A 237 -14.76 0.80 1.86
C ALA A 237 -16.19 1.27 1.57
N GLU A 238 -17.22 0.71 2.21
CA GLU A 238 -18.60 0.88 1.71
C GLU A 238 -19.45 1.86 2.52
N TRP A 239 -19.16 2.13 3.77
CA TRP A 239 -20.05 2.91 4.65
C TRP A 239 -19.40 4.13 5.29
N ALA A 240 -18.07 4.19 5.35
CA ALA A 240 -17.40 5.29 6.03
C ALA A 240 -17.76 6.64 5.38
N PRO A 241 -18.35 7.57 6.15
CA PRO A 241 -18.67 8.87 5.63
C PRO A 241 -17.39 9.58 5.18
N THR A 242 -17.44 10.20 4.01
CA THR A 242 -16.37 11.07 3.57
C THR A 242 -16.36 12.35 4.40
N VAL A 243 -15.17 12.77 4.85
CA VAL A 243 -15.05 13.99 5.66
C VAL A 243 -15.39 15.21 4.82
N ALA A 244 -16.40 15.96 5.26
CA ALA A 244 -16.85 17.22 4.65
C ALA A 244 -17.15 17.12 3.14
N GLY A 245 -17.53 15.96 2.64
CA GLY A 245 -17.77 15.75 1.20
C GLY A 245 -16.52 15.73 0.32
N LEU A 246 -15.31 15.77 0.92
CA LEU A 246 -14.03 15.80 0.21
C LEU A 246 -13.57 14.43 -0.28
N GLY A 247 -14.29 13.35 0.00
CA GLY A 247 -13.90 11.99 -0.39
C GLY A 247 -12.86 11.33 0.52
N TRP A 248 -12.30 12.06 1.52
CA TRP A 248 -11.39 11.49 2.50
C TRP A 248 -12.14 10.69 3.56
N ARG A 249 -11.58 9.57 3.93
CA ARG A 249 -12.08 8.68 4.98
C ARG A 249 -11.38 8.97 6.31
N PRO A 250 -11.92 8.51 7.44
CA PRO A 250 -11.26 8.65 8.74
C PRO A 250 -9.82 8.13 8.76
N TRP A 251 -9.53 7.08 8.00
CA TRP A 251 -8.17 6.55 7.83
C TRP A 251 -7.20 7.57 7.20
N ASP A 252 -7.62 8.26 6.14
CA ASP A 252 -6.78 9.25 5.47
C ASP A 252 -6.37 10.37 6.44
N LEU A 253 -7.26 10.77 7.35
CA LEU A 253 -6.94 11.76 8.39
C LEU A 253 -5.89 11.24 9.38
N VAL A 254 -5.92 9.96 9.74
CA VAL A 254 -4.90 9.35 10.59
C VAL A 254 -3.55 9.36 9.88
N GLU A 255 -3.51 8.96 8.61
CA GLU A 255 -2.30 9.03 7.78
C GLU A 255 -1.73 10.46 7.72
N PHE A 256 -2.59 11.45 7.44
CA PHE A 256 -2.16 12.85 7.40
C PHE A 256 -1.60 13.31 8.74
N ALA A 257 -2.28 13.00 9.84
CA ALA A 257 -1.82 13.38 11.19
C ALA A 257 -0.46 12.74 11.51
N VAL A 258 -0.27 11.46 11.20
CA VAL A 258 1.00 10.76 11.41
C VAL A 258 2.10 11.36 10.52
N ALA A 259 1.84 11.58 9.23
CA ALA A 259 2.81 12.17 8.32
C ALA A 259 3.24 13.58 8.76
N ILE A 260 2.29 14.43 9.12
CA ILE A 260 2.56 15.79 9.64
C ILE A 260 3.37 15.70 10.93
N GLY A 261 2.97 14.83 11.88
CA GLY A 261 3.72 14.62 13.13
C GLY A 261 5.18 14.21 12.88
N LEU A 262 5.41 13.29 11.94
CA LEU A 262 6.76 12.87 11.56
C LEU A 262 7.57 14.02 10.97
N VAL A 263 6.99 14.85 10.10
CA VAL A 263 7.66 16.02 9.53
C VAL A 263 8.02 17.03 10.63
N LEU A 264 7.11 17.31 11.57
CA LEU A 264 7.37 18.26 12.64
C LEU A 264 8.45 17.77 13.64
N ILE A 265 8.49 16.46 13.92
CA ILE A 265 9.42 15.87 14.89
C ILE A 265 10.77 15.53 14.27
N CYS A 266 10.79 15.02 13.03
CA CYS A 266 11.99 14.45 12.41
C CYS A 266 12.45 15.26 11.18
N GLY A 267 11.69 16.23 10.72
CA GLY A 267 11.92 16.98 9.48
C GLY A 267 12.96 18.10 9.59
N ARG A 268 13.80 18.10 10.65
CA ARG A 268 14.91 19.06 10.83
C ARG A 268 16.24 18.46 10.43
#